data_4cae8883fd43465960488625d2fdf7f5
#
_entry.id   4cae8883fd43465960488625d2fdf7f5
#
_cell.length_a   1.000
_cell.length_b   1.000
_cell.length_c   1.000
_cell.angle_alpha   90.00
_cell.angle_beta   90.00
_cell.angle_gamma   90.00
#
_symmetry.space_group_name_H-M   'P 1'
#
loop_
_entity.id
_entity.type
_entity.pdbx_description
1 polymer ?
#
loop_
_entity_poly.entity_id
_entity_poly.type
_entity_poly.pdbx_seq_one_letter_code
_entity_poly.pdbx_strand_id
1 'polypeptide(L)'
;MPLINTLRPLAALCMAAAVSGCAYIGPCKPPQETTKFTVGNTERFVALDSVAEAAVSCTGLQERTLADGKLDVVANVKNLGPAAVSVEISCDFLDENGTPAGERPWRTISIAGNATEVVRFTAPSTAARRYSIRVRQRQ
;
A
#
# COMPACT_ATOMS: atom_id res chain seq x y z
N MET A 1 -77.27 46.41 6.24
CA MET A 1 -76.15 46.22 5.33
C MET A 1 -75.29 45.13 5.87
N PRO A 2 -75.43 43.96 5.36
CA PRO A 2 -74.56 42.88 5.88
C PRO A 2 -73.24 42.84 5.14
N LEU A 3 -72.20 42.99 5.87
CA LEU A 3 -70.87 42.67 5.39
C LEU A 3 -70.62 41.20 5.56
N ILE A 4 -70.56 40.53 4.44
CA ILE A 4 -70.22 39.11 4.40
C ILE A 4 -68.72 39.00 4.52
N ASN A 5 -68.26 38.53 5.67
CA ASN A 5 -66.87 38.21 5.92
C ASN A 5 -66.63 36.77 5.53
N THR A 6 -66.17 36.57 4.34
CA THR A 6 -65.71 35.24 3.88
C THR A 6 -64.34 34.95 4.42
N LEU A 7 -64.30 34.24 5.51
CA LEU A 7 -63.10 33.67 6.05
C LEU A 7 -62.63 32.50 5.16
N ARG A 8 -61.59 32.70 4.43
CA ARG A 8 -60.93 31.62 3.70
C ARG A 8 -59.99 30.90 4.64
N PRO A 9 -60.15 29.62 4.84
CA PRO A 9 -59.09 28.87 5.54
C PRO A 9 -57.89 28.70 4.61
N LEU A 10 -56.74 29.16 5.05
CA LEU A 10 -55.48 28.81 4.48
C LEU A 10 -55.23 27.32 4.72
N ALA A 11 -55.32 26.56 3.68
CA ALA A 11 -54.84 25.18 3.70
C ALA A 11 -53.32 25.22 3.81
N ALA A 12 -52.81 24.91 4.98
CA ALA A 12 -51.40 24.67 5.17
C ALA A 12 -51.04 23.36 4.45
N LEU A 13 -50.38 23.50 3.32
CA LEU A 13 -49.79 22.39 2.58
C LEU A 13 -48.54 21.94 3.30
N CYS A 14 -48.67 20.97 4.18
CA CYS A 14 -47.53 20.25 4.71
C CYS A 14 -46.89 19.47 3.57
N MET A 15 -45.82 20.04 2.97
CA MET A 15 -44.92 19.28 2.16
C MET A 15 -44.14 18.33 3.09
N ALA A 16 -44.59 17.10 3.17
CA ALA A 16 -43.80 16.01 3.68
C ALA A 16 -42.67 15.80 2.69
N ALA A 17 -41.53 16.36 3.01
CA ALA A 17 -40.26 15.96 2.37
C ALA A 17 -40.05 14.50 2.72
N ALA A 18 -40.40 13.60 1.82
CA ALA A 18 -39.95 12.24 1.86
C ALA A 18 -38.44 12.26 1.67
N VAL A 19 -37.74 12.27 2.77
CA VAL A 19 -36.31 11.93 2.76
C VAL A 19 -36.29 10.46 2.38
N SER A 20 -36.11 10.20 1.09
CA SER A 20 -35.74 8.89 0.60
C SER A 20 -34.33 8.64 1.12
N GLY A 21 -34.26 8.19 2.37
CA GLY A 21 -33.07 7.59 2.87
C GLY A 21 -32.73 6.41 1.96
N CYS A 22 -31.77 6.59 1.09
CA CYS A 22 -31.14 5.46 0.44
C CYS A 22 -30.66 4.56 1.57
N ALA A 23 -31.47 3.55 1.88
CA ALA A 23 -31.02 2.46 2.68
C ALA A 23 -29.86 1.85 1.90
N TYR A 24 -28.64 2.18 2.31
CA TYR A 24 -27.43 1.62 1.75
C TYR A 24 -27.37 0.17 2.24
N ILE A 25 -28.13 -0.69 1.61
CA ILE A 25 -28.06 -2.13 1.79
C ILE A 25 -27.04 -2.61 0.78
N GLY A 26 -25.76 -2.46 1.13
CA GLY A 26 -24.72 -3.02 0.30
C GLY A 26 -23.55 -3.44 1.16
N PRO A 27 -23.17 -4.73 1.12
CA PRO A 27 -21.91 -5.20 1.72
C PRO A 27 -20.70 -4.84 0.85
N CYS A 28 -20.82 -3.90 -0.06
CA CYS A 28 -19.71 -3.42 -0.88
C CYS A 28 -19.00 -2.29 -0.14
N LYS A 29 -18.34 -2.65 0.96
CA LYS A 29 -17.21 -1.88 1.41
C LYS A 29 -16.12 -2.07 0.35
N PRO A 30 -15.71 -1.04 -0.40
CA PRO A 30 -14.61 -1.19 -1.34
C PRO A 30 -13.41 -1.74 -0.57
N PRO A 31 -12.61 -2.64 -1.16
CA PRO A 31 -11.42 -3.15 -0.50
C PRO A 31 -10.59 -1.95 -0.06
N GLN A 32 -10.42 -1.81 1.24
CA GLN A 32 -9.61 -0.73 1.78
C GLN A 32 -8.17 -1.05 1.47
N GLU A 33 -7.56 -0.27 0.61
CA GLU A 33 -6.12 -0.28 0.45
C GLU A 33 -5.50 0.18 1.77
N THR A 34 -4.97 -0.76 2.53
CA THR A 34 -4.24 -0.44 3.76
C THR A 34 -2.80 -0.18 3.40
N THR A 35 -2.36 1.06 3.60
CA THR A 35 -0.96 1.45 3.43
C THR A 35 -0.30 1.56 4.79
N LYS A 36 0.79 0.83 4.99
CA LYS A 36 1.68 0.96 6.16
C LYS A 36 3.03 1.49 5.68
N PHE A 37 3.51 2.51 6.32
CA PHE A 37 4.82 3.08 6.06
C PHE A 37 5.72 2.90 7.27
N THR A 38 6.91 2.34 7.06
CA THR A 38 7.91 2.13 8.11
C THR A 38 9.25 2.71 7.68
N VAL A 39 9.84 3.52 8.54
CA VAL A 39 11.16 4.14 8.31
C VAL A 39 12.20 3.32 9.06
N GLY A 40 13.31 3.00 8.36
CA GLY A 40 14.46 2.35 8.98
C GLY A 40 14.21 0.92 9.46
N ASN A 41 13.32 0.18 8.80
CA ASN A 41 13.05 -1.21 9.17
C ASN A 41 14.14 -2.14 8.62
N THR A 42 15.05 -2.53 9.49
CA THR A 42 16.11 -3.49 9.18
C THR A 42 15.67 -4.95 9.27
N GLU A 43 14.58 -5.24 9.94
CA GLU A 43 14.09 -6.63 10.11
C GLU A 43 13.55 -7.23 8.82
N ARG A 44 12.98 -6.38 7.95
CA ARG A 44 12.40 -6.80 6.66
C ARG A 44 13.29 -6.51 5.47
N PHE A 45 14.42 -5.85 5.70
CA PHE A 45 15.43 -5.59 4.69
C PHE A 45 16.75 -6.23 5.14
N VAL A 46 17.14 -7.30 4.50
CA VAL A 46 18.25 -8.15 4.91
C VAL A 46 19.36 -8.12 3.87
N ALA A 47 20.55 -7.68 4.26
CA ALA A 47 21.76 -7.85 3.47
C ALA A 47 22.31 -9.26 3.69
N LEU A 48 22.56 -9.98 2.60
CA LEU A 48 23.04 -11.36 2.65
C LEU A 48 24.57 -11.47 2.74
N ASP A 49 25.25 -10.37 2.46
CA ASP A 49 26.70 -10.29 2.55
C ASP A 49 27.15 -8.92 3.07
N SER A 50 28.36 -8.87 3.60
CA SER A 50 28.94 -7.65 4.20
C SER A 50 29.17 -6.53 3.19
N VAL A 51 29.34 -6.86 1.91
CA VAL A 51 29.55 -5.86 0.86
C VAL A 51 28.24 -5.14 0.58
N ALA A 52 27.13 -5.88 0.45
CA ALA A 52 25.81 -5.29 0.29
C ALA A 52 25.40 -4.49 1.53
N GLU A 53 25.68 -5.00 2.74
CA GLU A 53 25.41 -4.30 4.00
C GLU A 53 26.12 -2.96 4.10
N ALA A 54 27.38 -2.91 3.66
CA ALA A 54 28.16 -1.68 3.67
C ALA A 54 27.78 -0.71 2.54
N ALA A 55 27.22 -1.21 1.43
CA ALA A 55 26.95 -0.43 0.24
C ALA A 55 25.59 0.25 0.24
N VAL A 56 24.56 -0.40 0.78
CA VAL A 56 23.17 0.07 0.70
C VAL A 56 22.43 -0.05 2.02
N SER A 57 21.44 0.82 2.20
CA SER A 57 20.51 0.74 3.32
C SER A 57 19.08 0.99 2.86
N CYS A 58 18.11 0.49 3.61
CA CYS A 58 16.71 0.80 3.41
C CYS A 58 16.32 2.02 4.24
N THR A 59 15.89 3.09 3.58
CA THR A 59 15.46 4.32 4.26
C THR A 59 13.95 4.36 4.52
N GLY A 60 13.19 3.51 3.87
CA GLY A 60 11.75 3.40 4.08
C GLY A 60 11.16 2.21 3.35
N LEU A 61 10.15 1.61 3.97
CA LEU A 61 9.33 0.55 3.43
C LEU A 61 7.87 0.97 3.44
N GLN A 62 7.20 0.78 2.34
CA GLN A 62 5.77 0.96 2.22
C GLN A 62 5.13 -0.37 1.84
N GLU A 63 4.18 -0.80 2.64
CA GLU A 63 3.41 -2.01 2.42
C GLU A 63 1.95 -1.63 2.21
N ARG A 64 1.34 -2.16 1.18
CA ARG A 64 -0.09 -1.99 0.93
C ARG A 64 -0.72 -3.25 0.36
N THR A 65 -2.00 -3.41 0.60
CA THR A 65 -2.80 -4.43 -0.07
C THR A 65 -3.51 -3.79 -1.25
N LEU A 66 -3.32 -4.33 -2.44
CA LEU A 66 -3.97 -3.88 -3.66
C LEU A 66 -5.47 -4.27 -3.67
N ALA A 67 -6.23 -3.67 -4.58
CA ALA A 67 -7.65 -3.98 -4.75
C ALA A 67 -7.93 -5.45 -5.09
N ASP A 68 -7.00 -6.13 -5.74
CA ASP A 68 -7.06 -7.57 -6.05
C ASP A 68 -6.65 -8.48 -4.87
N GLY A 69 -6.30 -7.90 -3.72
CA GLY A 69 -5.90 -8.61 -2.51
C GLY A 69 -4.42 -9.01 -2.45
N LYS A 70 -3.62 -8.63 -3.44
CA LYS A 70 -2.17 -8.90 -3.44
C LYS A 70 -1.41 -7.90 -2.58
N LEU A 71 -0.36 -8.39 -1.94
CA LEU A 71 0.57 -7.55 -1.20
C LEU A 71 1.53 -6.85 -2.17
N ASP A 72 1.67 -5.54 -2.00
CA ASP A 72 2.57 -4.69 -2.77
C ASP A 72 3.52 -3.96 -1.83
N VAL A 73 4.80 -4.03 -2.11
CA VAL A 73 5.87 -3.50 -1.25
C VAL A 73 6.76 -2.57 -2.06
N VAL A 74 6.99 -1.39 -1.52
CA VAL A 74 7.92 -0.40 -2.08
C VAL A 74 9.03 -0.15 -1.09
N ALA A 75 10.29 -0.31 -1.53
CA ALA A 75 11.47 -0.06 -0.73
C ALA A 75 12.27 1.11 -1.30
N ASN A 76 12.67 2.02 -0.43
CA ASN A 76 13.62 3.08 -0.74
C ASN A 76 15.01 2.59 -0.36
N VAL A 77 15.82 2.25 -1.35
CA VAL A 77 17.19 1.71 -1.18
C VAL A 77 18.19 2.82 -1.46
N LYS A 78 18.94 3.20 -0.44
CA LYS A 78 19.96 4.25 -0.52
C LYS A 78 21.34 3.66 -0.71
N ASN A 79 22.10 4.19 -1.66
CA ASN A 79 23.51 3.96 -1.78
C ASN A 79 24.28 4.80 -0.73
N LEU A 80 25.04 4.16 0.12
CA LEU A 80 25.79 4.80 1.21
C LEU A 80 27.13 5.37 0.74
N GLY A 81 27.59 4.98 -0.44
CA GLY A 81 28.89 5.41 -0.98
C GLY A 81 28.77 6.54 -2.01
N PRO A 82 29.89 7.21 -2.33
CA PRO A 82 29.93 8.30 -3.32
C PRO A 82 29.95 7.81 -4.78
N ALA A 83 30.26 6.53 -5.01
CA ALA A 83 30.28 5.93 -6.35
C ALA A 83 29.02 5.13 -6.60
N ALA A 84 28.61 4.99 -7.86
CA ALA A 84 27.49 4.13 -8.23
C ALA A 84 27.76 2.68 -7.82
N VAL A 85 26.72 1.99 -7.32
CA VAL A 85 26.78 0.60 -6.91
C VAL A 85 25.71 -0.21 -7.62
N SER A 86 26.05 -1.45 -7.98
CA SER A 86 25.10 -2.43 -8.51
C SER A 86 24.94 -3.57 -7.53
N VAL A 87 23.72 -3.83 -7.12
CA VAL A 87 23.35 -4.92 -6.22
C VAL A 87 22.23 -5.74 -6.81
N GLU A 88 22.10 -6.97 -6.37
CA GLU A 88 20.95 -7.81 -6.66
C GLU A 88 19.98 -7.77 -5.50
N ILE A 89 18.70 -7.57 -5.81
CA ILE A 89 17.63 -7.46 -4.83
C ILE A 89 16.49 -8.42 -5.18
N SER A 90 15.90 -9.01 -4.15
CA SER A 90 14.76 -9.91 -4.25
C SER A 90 13.80 -9.69 -3.10
N CYS A 91 12.54 -10.00 -3.29
CA CYS A 91 11.53 -9.99 -2.24
C CYS A 91 10.93 -11.38 -2.07
N ASP A 92 11.03 -11.92 -0.87
CA ASP A 92 10.38 -13.14 -0.47
C ASP A 92 9.00 -12.81 0.07
N PHE A 93 7.97 -13.31 -0.58
CA PHE A 93 6.61 -13.26 -0.05
C PHE A 93 6.28 -14.58 0.62
N LEU A 94 5.73 -14.50 1.82
CA LEU A 94 5.39 -15.66 2.65
C LEU A 94 3.91 -15.63 3.00
N ASP A 95 3.29 -16.81 3.08
CA ASP A 95 1.93 -16.96 3.58
C ASP A 95 1.86 -16.88 5.12
N GLU A 96 0.70 -17.13 5.69
CA GLU A 96 0.50 -17.15 7.16
C GLU A 96 1.37 -18.18 7.87
N ASN A 97 1.69 -19.27 7.19
CA ASN A 97 2.48 -20.38 7.75
C ASN A 97 3.99 -20.18 7.57
N GLY A 98 4.40 -19.10 6.88
CA GLY A 98 5.79 -18.85 6.56
C GLY A 98 6.30 -19.61 5.32
N THR A 99 5.39 -20.17 4.52
CA THR A 99 5.73 -20.85 3.27
C THR A 99 5.85 -19.83 2.15
N PRO A 100 6.83 -19.98 1.23
CA PRO A 100 6.93 -19.09 0.09
C PRO A 100 5.66 -19.05 -0.75
N ALA A 101 5.16 -17.85 -0.99
CA ALA A 101 3.91 -17.60 -1.72
C ALA A 101 4.14 -17.39 -3.24
N GLY A 102 5.23 -17.90 -3.79
CA GLY A 102 5.56 -17.82 -5.20
C GLY A 102 7.06 -17.75 -5.48
N GLU A 103 7.41 -17.49 -6.74
CA GLU A 103 8.79 -17.34 -7.16
C GLU A 103 9.42 -16.05 -6.64
N ARG A 104 10.73 -16.08 -6.46
CA ARG A 104 11.55 -15.03 -5.85
C ARG A 104 12.69 -14.62 -6.79
N PRO A 105 12.38 -13.97 -7.92
CA PRO A 105 13.40 -13.60 -8.88
C PRO A 105 14.34 -12.54 -8.31
N TRP A 106 15.63 -12.69 -8.58
CA TRP A 106 16.61 -11.66 -8.34
C TRP A 106 16.59 -10.62 -9.45
N ARG A 107 16.70 -9.37 -9.08
CA ARG A 107 16.83 -8.25 -10.01
C ARG A 107 18.10 -7.48 -9.70
N THR A 108 18.84 -7.10 -10.74
CA THR A 108 19.94 -6.17 -10.58
C THR A 108 19.41 -4.74 -10.60
N ILE A 109 19.81 -3.95 -9.60
CA ILE A 109 19.57 -2.51 -9.57
C ILE A 109 20.91 -1.79 -9.50
N SER A 110 20.98 -0.64 -10.15
CA SER A 110 22.14 0.25 -10.11
C SER A 110 21.73 1.58 -9.48
N ILE A 111 22.43 1.97 -8.44
CA ILE A 111 22.09 3.16 -7.66
C ILE A 111 23.28 4.12 -7.75
N ALA A 112 23.04 5.33 -8.22
CA ALA A 112 24.07 6.37 -8.27
C ALA A 112 24.61 6.71 -6.88
N GLY A 113 25.80 7.26 -6.80
CA GLY A 113 26.43 7.63 -5.53
C GLY A 113 25.55 8.52 -4.67
N ASN A 114 25.36 8.17 -3.41
CA ASN A 114 24.49 8.86 -2.43
C ASN A 114 23.03 9.00 -2.83
N ALA A 115 22.59 8.36 -3.92
CA ALA A 115 21.22 8.40 -4.37
C ALA A 115 20.35 7.33 -3.69
N THR A 116 19.03 7.51 -3.81
CA THR A 116 18.04 6.55 -3.37
C THR A 116 17.26 6.05 -4.57
N GLU A 117 17.15 4.74 -4.71
CA GLU A 117 16.36 4.07 -5.74
C GLU A 117 15.09 3.51 -5.11
N VAL A 118 13.98 3.68 -5.81
CA VAL A 118 12.68 3.15 -5.39
C VAL A 118 12.44 1.83 -6.09
N VAL A 119 12.33 0.76 -5.31
CA VAL A 119 12.14 -0.59 -5.83
C VAL A 119 10.79 -1.12 -5.40
N ARG A 120 10.02 -1.61 -6.35
CA ARG A 120 8.67 -2.14 -6.09
C ARG A 120 8.61 -3.63 -6.35
N PHE A 121 7.91 -4.31 -5.45
CA PHE A 121 7.62 -5.74 -5.53
C PHE A 121 6.13 -5.97 -5.31
N THR A 122 5.52 -6.77 -6.18
CA THR A 122 4.12 -7.17 -6.04
C THR A 122 4.09 -8.68 -5.85
N ALA A 123 3.34 -9.14 -4.86
CA ALA A 123 3.20 -10.56 -4.58
C ALA A 123 2.56 -11.29 -5.79
N PRO A 124 3.01 -12.51 -6.11
CA PRO A 124 2.46 -13.26 -7.23
C PRO A 124 1.05 -13.78 -6.96
N SER A 125 0.65 -13.88 -5.69
CA SER A 125 -0.65 -14.39 -5.29
C SER A 125 -1.23 -13.60 -4.11
N THR A 126 -2.51 -13.82 -3.83
CA THR A 126 -3.22 -13.24 -2.68
C THR A 126 -2.92 -13.95 -1.36
N ALA A 127 -2.17 -15.05 -1.39
CA ALA A 127 -1.79 -15.81 -0.19
C ALA A 127 -0.71 -15.11 0.65
N ALA A 128 0.07 -14.20 0.07
CA ALA A 128 1.13 -13.49 0.76
C ALA A 128 0.59 -12.63 1.92
N ARG A 129 1.19 -12.80 3.10
CA ARG A 129 0.87 -12.05 4.32
C ARG A 129 2.07 -11.36 4.92
N ARG A 130 3.24 -11.85 4.61
CA ARG A 130 4.53 -11.32 5.08
C ARG A 130 5.49 -11.20 3.91
N TYR A 131 6.52 -10.41 4.10
CA TYR A 131 7.60 -10.27 3.12
C TYR A 131 8.93 -10.04 3.80
N SER A 132 9.99 -10.34 3.08
CA SER A 132 11.36 -9.99 3.42
C SER A 132 12.10 -9.61 2.14
N ILE A 133 12.70 -8.43 2.13
CA ILE A 133 13.54 -7.98 1.02
C ILE A 133 14.96 -8.40 1.33
N ARG A 134 15.60 -9.04 0.35
CA ARG A 134 16.98 -9.49 0.44
C ARG A 134 17.82 -8.78 -0.61
N VAL A 135 19.00 -8.36 -0.20
CA VAL A 135 19.97 -7.72 -1.08
C VAL A 135 21.30 -8.45 -0.96
N ARG A 136 21.98 -8.58 -2.07
CA ARG A 136 23.32 -9.16 -2.12
C ARG A 136 24.19 -8.43 -3.13
N GLN A 137 25.50 -8.63 -3.02
CA GLN A 137 26.44 -8.20 -4.04
C GLN A 137 26.08 -8.88 -5.37
N ARG A 138 26.19 -8.14 -6.47
CA ARG A 138 26.07 -8.72 -7.80
C ARG A 138 27.19 -9.76 -8.02
N GLN A 139 26.79 -10.95 -8.39
CA GLN A 139 27.71 -12.03 -8.81
C GLN A 139 28.09 -11.91 -10.27
#